data_11363ec83896138736e6e18e656672a7
#
_entry.id   11363ec83896138736e6e18e656672a7
#
_cell.length_a   1.000
_cell.length_b   1.000
_cell.length_c   1.000
_cell.angle_alpha   90.00
_cell.angle_beta   90.00
_cell.angle_gamma   90.00
#
_symmetry.space_group_name_H-M   'P 1'
#
loop_
_entity.id
_entity.type
_entity.pdbx_description
1 polymer ?
#
loop_
_entity_poly.entity_id
_entity_poly.type
_entity_poly.pdbx_seq_one_letter_code
_entity_poly.pdbx_strand_id
1 'polypeptide(L)'
;RFTITGLKNQSKANRAAKGNASHHSPLTTHTMKLPIYQVDAFTDHLFGGNPAAVVPLQTWLPDETMQLIARENNLAETAFFVPLEGPDQFHIRWFTPTIEVQLCGHATLATAYVVFNCLKINQSDQVSFQSKSGWLQVSRRDDLLTLDFPVDHLKSAVLPEAAREGLNILPEAVWMGREDYLLLYRSEAEVLALQPDFRSLAKEPVRGFIATAPGDHSDFVSRCFFPASGID
;
A
#
# COMPACT_ATOMS: atom_id res chain seq x y z
N ARG A 1 -17.01 5.10 3.53
CA ARG A 1 -16.90 4.84 2.09
C ARG A 1 -16.04 5.91 1.48
N PHE A 2 -14.87 5.54 1.02
CA PHE A 2 -13.98 6.46 0.31
C PHE A 2 -14.05 6.14 -1.18
N THR A 3 -14.28 7.16 -2.01
CA THR A 3 -14.24 7.05 -3.47
C THR A 3 -12.94 7.67 -3.95
N ILE A 4 -12.16 6.92 -4.72
CA ILE A 4 -10.84 7.35 -5.18
C ILE A 4 -10.83 7.38 -6.70
N THR A 5 -10.41 8.49 -7.27
CA THR A 5 -10.31 8.75 -8.71
C THR A 5 -8.93 8.43 -9.25
N GLY A 6 -8.88 7.74 -10.38
CA GLY A 6 -7.75 7.71 -11.32
C GLY A 6 -6.59 6.77 -10.99
N LEU A 7 -6.38 5.80 -11.86
CA LEU A 7 -5.20 4.94 -11.88
C LEU A 7 -4.66 4.86 -13.31
N LYS A 8 -3.39 5.20 -13.53
CA LYS A 8 -2.71 4.97 -14.81
C LYS A 8 -1.54 4.02 -14.66
N ASN A 9 -1.38 3.14 -15.64
CA ASN A 9 -0.45 2.02 -15.65
C ASN A 9 0.91 2.39 -16.25
N GLN A 10 2.00 1.98 -15.57
CA GLN A 10 3.31 1.85 -16.19
C GLN A 10 3.69 0.37 -16.29
N SER A 11 3.54 -0.25 -17.45
CA SER A 11 4.12 -1.56 -17.71
C SER A 11 5.58 -1.40 -18.12
N LYS A 12 6.54 -1.70 -17.26
CA LYS A 12 7.95 -1.88 -17.67
C LYS A 12 8.11 -3.29 -18.23
N ALA A 13 8.10 -3.42 -19.55
CA ALA A 13 8.54 -4.65 -20.21
C ALA A 13 10.06 -4.76 -20.07
N ASN A 14 10.56 -5.72 -19.30
CA ASN A 14 11.98 -6.03 -19.21
C ASN A 14 12.48 -6.60 -20.56
N ARG A 15 13.32 -5.82 -21.23
CA ARG A 15 14.09 -6.24 -22.42
C ARG A 15 15.18 -7.23 -21.99
N ALA A 16 15.10 -8.46 -22.46
CA ALA A 16 16.16 -9.46 -22.29
C ALA A 16 17.43 -9.02 -23.02
N ALA A 17 18.53 -8.85 -22.31
CA ALA A 17 19.85 -8.67 -22.88
C ALA A 17 20.40 -10.03 -23.38
N LYS A 18 20.78 -10.09 -24.65
CA LYS A 18 21.53 -11.21 -25.22
C LYS A 18 23.01 -11.04 -24.88
N GLY A 19 23.54 -11.92 -24.04
CA GLY A 19 24.96 -12.02 -23.74
C GLY A 19 25.53 -13.37 -24.20
N ASN A 20 26.72 -13.33 -24.80
CA ASN A 20 27.45 -14.45 -25.43
C ASN A 20 27.81 -15.57 -24.46
N ALA A 21 27.78 -16.81 -25.00
CA ALA A 21 28.10 -18.05 -24.32
C ALA A 21 29.61 -18.22 -24.09
N SER A 22 29.98 -18.62 -22.87
CA SER A 22 31.20 -19.37 -22.56
C SER A 22 30.81 -20.61 -21.74
N HIS A 23 31.40 -21.74 -22.13
CA HIS A 23 31.09 -23.08 -21.61
C HIS A 23 31.32 -23.23 -20.11
N HIS A 24 30.26 -23.39 -19.36
CA HIS A 24 30.25 -24.02 -18.05
C HIS A 24 28.99 -24.88 -17.94
N SER A 25 29.09 -26.05 -17.30
CA SER A 25 28.01 -27.03 -17.10
C SER A 25 26.67 -26.37 -16.73
N PRO A 26 25.53 -26.83 -17.27
CA PRO A 26 24.27 -26.19 -16.99
C PRO A 26 23.85 -26.44 -15.54
N LEU A 27 24.07 -25.47 -14.70
CA LEU A 27 23.21 -25.31 -13.54
C LEU A 27 21.81 -25.09 -14.13
N THR A 28 20.92 -26.05 -13.95
CA THR A 28 19.49 -25.90 -14.27
C THR A 28 18.94 -24.84 -13.31
N THR A 29 19.17 -23.58 -13.65
CA THR A 29 18.49 -22.47 -13.00
C THR A 29 17.04 -22.51 -13.47
N HIS A 30 16.15 -23.00 -12.60
CA HIS A 30 14.72 -22.81 -12.77
C HIS A 30 14.44 -21.31 -12.71
N THR A 31 14.50 -20.65 -13.85
CA THR A 31 14.18 -19.21 -13.97
C THR A 31 12.67 -19.06 -13.87
N MET A 32 12.17 -18.70 -12.71
CA MET A 32 10.78 -18.30 -12.54
C MET A 32 10.59 -16.88 -13.08
N LYS A 33 9.63 -16.68 -13.97
CA LYS A 33 9.25 -15.36 -14.46
C LYS A 33 7.91 -15.00 -13.87
N LEU A 34 7.85 -13.88 -13.16
CA LEU A 34 6.63 -13.33 -12.57
C LEU A 34 6.31 -11.99 -13.23
N PRO A 35 5.04 -11.75 -13.61
CA PRO A 35 4.61 -10.42 -13.98
C PRO A 35 4.59 -9.53 -12.73
N ILE A 36 5.09 -8.31 -12.88
CA ILE A 36 5.02 -7.26 -11.85
C ILE A 36 4.40 -6.03 -12.50
N TYR A 37 3.37 -5.48 -11.88
CA TYR A 37 2.74 -4.23 -12.26
C TYR A 37 3.08 -3.19 -11.19
N GLN A 38 3.52 -2.01 -11.61
CA GLN A 38 3.61 -0.85 -10.72
C GLN A 38 2.44 0.08 -11.02
N VAL A 39 1.67 0.42 -9.99
CA VAL A 39 0.45 1.21 -10.09
C VAL A 39 0.50 2.32 -9.05
N ASP A 40 0.33 3.56 -9.50
CA ASP A 40 0.20 4.72 -8.62
C ASP A 40 -1.27 4.84 -8.20
N ALA A 41 -1.57 4.57 -6.93
CA ALA A 41 -2.91 4.72 -6.37
C ALA A 41 -3.18 6.17 -5.97
N PHE A 42 -4.46 6.58 -5.94
CA PHE A 42 -4.93 7.91 -5.53
C PHE A 42 -4.55 9.04 -6.48
N THR A 43 -4.34 8.76 -7.75
CA THR A 43 -3.97 9.76 -8.75
C THR A 43 -4.50 9.40 -10.13
N ASP A 44 -4.66 10.41 -10.97
CA ASP A 44 -5.00 10.27 -12.40
C ASP A 44 -3.81 10.57 -13.34
N HIS A 45 -2.64 10.87 -12.77
CA HIS A 45 -1.43 11.17 -13.52
C HIS A 45 -0.23 10.34 -13.05
N LEU A 46 0.74 10.14 -13.94
CA LEU A 46 1.96 9.39 -13.65
C LEU A 46 2.83 10.13 -12.62
N PHE A 47 3.48 9.35 -11.75
CA PHE A 47 4.37 9.85 -10.70
C PHE A 47 3.67 10.65 -9.58
N GLY A 48 2.34 10.61 -9.54
CA GLY A 48 1.54 11.12 -8.45
C GLY A 48 1.14 10.01 -7.48
N GLY A 49 0.38 10.34 -6.44
CA GLY A 49 -0.23 9.38 -5.53
C GLY A 49 0.73 8.51 -4.73
N ASN A 50 0.31 7.27 -4.47
CA ASN A 50 1.09 6.29 -3.70
C ASN A 50 1.33 5.03 -4.54
N PRO A 51 2.60 4.74 -4.93
CA PRO A 51 2.93 3.60 -5.77
C PRO A 51 2.88 2.27 -4.99
N ALA A 52 2.35 1.23 -5.63
CA ALA A 52 2.42 -0.14 -5.17
C ALA A 52 2.88 -1.07 -6.29
N ALA A 53 3.65 -2.10 -5.94
CA ALA A 53 3.87 -3.23 -6.83
C ALA A 53 2.76 -4.25 -6.64
N VAL A 54 2.32 -4.87 -7.74
CA VAL A 54 1.29 -5.92 -7.76
C VAL A 54 1.82 -7.12 -8.51
N VAL A 55 1.84 -8.27 -7.85
CA VAL A 55 2.36 -9.54 -8.37
C VAL A 55 1.25 -10.58 -8.38
N PRO A 56 0.60 -10.86 -9.52
CA PRO A 56 -0.34 -11.96 -9.65
C PRO A 56 0.40 -13.30 -9.59
N LEU A 57 -0.12 -14.21 -8.78
CA LEU A 57 0.39 -15.56 -8.60
C LEU A 57 -0.71 -16.59 -8.92
N GLN A 58 -0.32 -17.80 -9.33
CA GLN A 58 -1.23 -18.94 -9.43
C GLN A 58 -1.33 -19.70 -8.11
N THR A 59 -0.21 -19.78 -7.38
CA THR A 59 -0.07 -20.38 -6.06
C THR A 59 0.91 -19.55 -5.24
N TRP A 60 0.80 -19.63 -3.92
CA TRP A 60 1.68 -18.88 -3.03
C TRP A 60 3.15 -19.27 -3.22
N LEU A 61 4.02 -18.29 -3.23
CA LEU A 61 5.45 -18.45 -3.07
C LEU A 61 5.79 -18.61 -1.57
N PRO A 62 6.98 -19.13 -1.24
CA PRO A 62 7.49 -19.06 0.12
C PRO A 62 7.51 -17.60 0.63
N ASP A 63 7.15 -17.40 1.89
CA ASP A 63 7.08 -16.08 2.52
C ASP A 63 8.38 -15.29 2.38
N GLU A 64 9.51 -15.97 2.57
CA GLU A 64 10.84 -15.38 2.41
C GLU A 64 11.06 -14.86 0.97
N THR A 65 10.58 -15.58 -0.04
CA THR A 65 10.70 -15.15 -1.45
C THR A 65 9.86 -13.90 -1.70
N MET A 66 8.62 -13.83 -1.21
CA MET A 66 7.77 -12.66 -1.34
C MET A 66 8.38 -11.45 -0.62
N GLN A 67 8.95 -11.66 0.58
CA GLN A 67 9.64 -10.61 1.33
C GLN A 67 10.89 -10.09 0.59
N LEU A 68 11.67 -10.96 -0.04
CA LEU A 68 12.83 -10.55 -0.84
C LEU A 68 12.42 -9.74 -2.08
N ILE A 69 11.35 -10.16 -2.78
CA ILE A 69 10.79 -9.40 -3.91
C ILE A 69 10.34 -8.01 -3.47
N ALA A 70 9.63 -7.90 -2.35
CA ALA A 70 9.18 -6.63 -1.81
C ALA A 70 10.36 -5.71 -1.42
N ARG A 71 11.40 -6.28 -0.82
CA ARG A 71 12.65 -5.55 -0.50
C ARG A 71 13.35 -5.02 -1.75
N GLU A 72 13.44 -5.83 -2.81
CA GLU A 72 14.09 -5.43 -4.05
C GLU A 72 13.29 -4.37 -4.81
N ASN A 73 11.95 -4.47 -4.80
CA ASN A 73 11.06 -3.45 -5.37
C ASN A 73 11.20 -2.10 -4.67
N ASN A 74 11.46 -2.10 -3.36
CA ASN A 74 11.67 -0.91 -2.53
C ASN A 74 10.55 0.14 -2.68
N LEU A 75 9.31 -0.33 -2.79
CA LEU A 75 8.09 0.49 -2.74
C LEU A 75 7.48 0.38 -1.35
N ALA A 76 6.55 1.29 -1.00
CA ALA A 76 5.86 1.24 0.28
C ALA A 76 5.31 -0.17 0.53
N GLU A 77 4.56 -0.73 -0.43
CA GLU A 77 4.12 -2.12 -0.39
C GLU A 77 4.17 -2.80 -1.76
N THR A 78 4.43 -4.11 -1.69
CA THR A 78 4.22 -5.06 -2.78
C THR A 78 3.05 -5.99 -2.42
N ALA A 79 1.99 -5.95 -3.21
CA ALA A 79 0.85 -6.85 -3.09
C ALA A 79 1.08 -8.13 -3.91
N PHE A 80 0.84 -9.27 -3.29
CA PHE A 80 0.76 -10.58 -3.95
C PHE A 80 -0.66 -11.08 -3.82
N PHE A 81 -1.19 -11.69 -4.87
CA PHE A 81 -2.52 -12.28 -4.80
C PHE A 81 -2.64 -13.57 -5.62
N VAL A 82 -3.50 -14.47 -5.15
CA VAL A 82 -3.84 -15.72 -5.82
C VAL A 82 -5.36 -15.80 -6.01
N PRO A 83 -5.86 -16.46 -7.09
CA PRO A 83 -7.28 -16.67 -7.26
C PRO A 83 -7.83 -17.65 -6.20
N LEU A 84 -9.09 -17.45 -5.81
CA LEU A 84 -9.89 -18.40 -5.03
C LEU A 84 -10.91 -19.10 -5.94
N GLU A 85 -11.66 -20.07 -5.40
CA GLU A 85 -12.63 -20.84 -6.17
C GLU A 85 -13.84 -20.01 -6.66
N GLY A 86 -14.20 -18.95 -5.92
CA GLY A 86 -15.32 -18.08 -6.28
C GLY A 86 -14.96 -17.10 -7.41
N PRO A 87 -15.93 -16.70 -8.24
CA PRO A 87 -15.73 -15.66 -9.24
C PRO A 87 -15.32 -14.34 -8.56
N ASP A 88 -14.39 -13.62 -9.18
CA ASP A 88 -13.92 -12.32 -8.71
C ASP A 88 -13.41 -12.31 -7.25
N GLN A 89 -12.97 -13.48 -6.76
CA GLN A 89 -12.45 -13.66 -5.40
C GLN A 89 -10.98 -14.04 -5.44
N PHE A 90 -10.20 -13.36 -4.62
CA PHE A 90 -8.76 -13.52 -4.52
C PHE A 90 -8.32 -13.54 -3.06
N HIS A 91 -7.22 -14.22 -2.76
CA HIS A 91 -6.52 -14.06 -1.49
C HIS A 91 -5.35 -13.10 -1.71
N ILE A 92 -5.21 -12.07 -0.87
CA ILE A 92 -4.21 -11.01 -1.01
C ILE A 92 -3.32 -10.93 0.24
N ARG A 93 -2.04 -10.61 0.02
CA ARG A 93 -1.04 -10.36 1.06
C ARG A 93 -0.16 -9.18 0.64
N TRP A 94 0.26 -8.37 1.59
CA TRP A 94 1.06 -7.17 1.34
C TRP A 94 2.35 -7.20 2.15
N PHE A 95 3.44 -6.83 1.51
CA PHE A 95 4.76 -6.80 2.11
C PHE A 95 5.38 -5.43 1.90
N THR A 96 5.82 -4.80 3.01
CA THR A 96 6.77 -3.67 2.97
C THR A 96 8.16 -4.21 2.64
N PRO A 97 9.18 -3.38 2.41
CA PRO A 97 10.55 -3.86 2.28
C PRO A 97 11.04 -4.70 3.46
N THR A 98 10.42 -4.62 4.63
CA THR A 98 10.89 -5.25 5.88
C THR A 98 9.97 -6.30 6.45
N ILE A 99 8.65 -6.16 6.34
CA ILE A 99 7.66 -7.05 6.98
C ILE A 99 6.41 -7.26 6.12
N GLU A 100 5.65 -8.32 6.42
CA GLU A 100 4.28 -8.48 5.95
C GLU A 100 3.33 -7.65 6.82
N VAL A 101 2.41 -6.90 6.20
CA VAL A 101 1.38 -6.10 6.87
C VAL A 101 0.00 -6.74 6.76
N GLN A 102 -0.88 -6.46 7.73
CA GLN A 102 -2.20 -7.11 7.81
C GLN A 102 -3.26 -6.42 6.96
N LEU A 103 -3.08 -5.15 6.65
CA LEU A 103 -4.03 -4.33 5.89
C LEU A 103 -3.29 -3.24 5.12
N CYS A 104 -3.63 -3.08 3.82
CA CYS A 104 -3.07 -2.02 2.98
C CYS A 104 -4.08 -1.56 1.94
N GLY A 105 -4.53 -0.30 2.03
CA GLY A 105 -5.58 0.25 1.17
C GLY A 105 -5.14 0.54 -0.24
N HIS A 106 -4.07 1.31 -0.41
CA HIS A 106 -3.62 1.72 -1.74
C HIS A 106 -3.17 0.53 -2.58
N ALA A 107 -2.47 -0.45 -1.98
CA ALA A 107 -2.03 -1.64 -2.69
C ALA A 107 -3.22 -2.58 -3.03
N THR A 108 -4.30 -2.59 -2.23
CA THR A 108 -5.55 -3.29 -2.58
C THR A 108 -6.23 -2.65 -3.78
N LEU A 109 -6.33 -1.31 -3.82
CA LEU A 109 -6.85 -0.59 -5.00
C LEU A 109 -6.00 -0.81 -6.24
N ALA A 110 -4.66 -0.74 -6.10
CA ALA A 110 -3.74 -1.05 -7.17
C ALA A 110 -3.93 -2.48 -7.70
N THR A 111 -4.16 -3.46 -6.80
CA THR A 111 -4.44 -4.84 -7.17
C THR A 111 -5.77 -4.96 -7.93
N ALA A 112 -6.83 -4.31 -7.45
CA ALA A 112 -8.12 -4.28 -8.16
C ALA A 112 -7.99 -3.67 -9.55
N TYR A 113 -7.23 -2.58 -9.69
CA TYR A 113 -6.93 -1.98 -10.98
C TYR A 113 -6.25 -2.97 -11.93
N VAL A 114 -5.26 -3.73 -11.45
CA VAL A 114 -4.58 -4.76 -12.24
C VAL A 114 -5.56 -5.85 -12.68
N VAL A 115 -6.45 -6.31 -11.79
CA VAL A 115 -7.48 -7.30 -12.12
C VAL A 115 -8.43 -6.78 -13.19
N PHE A 116 -8.96 -5.55 -13.03
CA PHE A 116 -9.95 -4.98 -13.95
C PHE A 116 -9.36 -4.57 -15.31
N ASN A 117 -8.20 -3.91 -15.31
CA ASN A 117 -7.73 -3.20 -16.48
C ASN A 117 -6.53 -3.86 -17.17
N CYS A 118 -5.64 -4.54 -16.42
CA CYS A 118 -4.45 -5.17 -16.98
C CYS A 118 -4.69 -6.63 -17.35
N LEU A 119 -5.22 -7.40 -16.42
CA LEU A 119 -5.49 -8.84 -16.60
C LEU A 119 -6.84 -9.10 -17.22
N LYS A 120 -7.85 -8.26 -16.92
CA LYS A 120 -9.23 -8.36 -17.40
C LYS A 120 -9.83 -9.75 -17.12
N ILE A 121 -9.58 -10.25 -15.90
CA ILE A 121 -10.01 -11.58 -15.45
C ILE A 121 -11.30 -11.55 -14.61
N ASN A 122 -11.83 -10.36 -14.34
CA ASN A 122 -13.07 -10.16 -13.61
C ASN A 122 -14.30 -10.50 -14.46
N GLN A 123 -15.35 -10.98 -13.79
CA GLN A 123 -16.66 -11.26 -14.38
C GLN A 123 -17.70 -10.18 -14.06
N SER A 124 -17.46 -9.36 -13.05
CA SER A 124 -18.32 -8.27 -12.59
C SER A 124 -17.53 -6.99 -12.33
N ASP A 125 -18.23 -5.91 -11.97
CA ASP A 125 -17.60 -4.64 -11.55
C ASP A 125 -17.27 -4.61 -10.05
N GLN A 126 -17.18 -5.78 -9.42
CA GLN A 126 -16.78 -5.93 -8.03
C GLN A 126 -15.79 -7.09 -7.88
N VAL A 127 -14.71 -6.87 -7.16
CA VAL A 127 -13.75 -7.90 -6.76
C VAL A 127 -13.63 -7.94 -5.25
N SER A 128 -13.39 -9.13 -4.71
CA SER A 128 -13.27 -9.37 -3.27
C SER A 128 -11.92 -9.99 -2.96
N PHE A 129 -11.27 -9.45 -1.95
CA PHE A 129 -9.97 -9.90 -1.48
C PHE A 129 -10.08 -10.44 -0.05
N GLN A 130 -9.77 -11.70 0.14
CA GLN A 130 -9.57 -12.28 1.47
C GLN A 130 -8.19 -11.88 1.97
N SER A 131 -8.11 -11.37 3.19
CA SER A 131 -6.86 -10.98 3.85
C SER A 131 -6.82 -11.45 5.29
N LYS A 132 -5.70 -11.23 5.97
CA LYS A 132 -5.58 -11.45 7.43
C LYS A 132 -6.56 -10.59 8.24
N SER A 133 -6.98 -9.45 7.71
CA SER A 133 -7.96 -8.54 8.33
C SER A 133 -9.41 -8.78 7.89
N GLY A 134 -9.68 -9.91 7.21
CA GLY A 134 -10.98 -10.24 6.68
C GLY A 134 -11.15 -9.93 5.20
N TRP A 135 -12.40 -9.89 4.75
CA TRP A 135 -12.75 -9.59 3.37
C TRP A 135 -12.74 -8.09 3.10
N LEU A 136 -12.11 -7.71 2.00
CA LEU A 136 -12.11 -6.36 1.45
C LEU A 136 -12.80 -6.39 0.09
N GLN A 137 -13.65 -5.41 -0.18
CA GLN A 137 -14.36 -5.32 -1.45
C GLN A 137 -13.95 -4.05 -2.20
N VAL A 138 -13.66 -4.20 -3.48
CA VAL A 138 -13.44 -3.09 -4.39
C VAL A 138 -14.47 -3.15 -5.50
N SER A 139 -15.25 -2.08 -5.64
CA SER A 139 -16.19 -1.92 -6.75
C SER A 139 -15.67 -0.88 -7.74
N ARG A 140 -15.94 -1.13 -9.02
CA ARG A 140 -15.65 -0.21 -10.12
C ARG A 140 -16.94 0.44 -10.57
N ARG A 141 -16.90 1.75 -10.77
CA ARG A 141 -17.95 2.51 -11.42
C ARG A 141 -17.29 3.52 -12.36
N ASP A 142 -17.48 3.33 -13.64
CA ASP A 142 -16.78 4.08 -14.68
C ASP A 142 -15.24 3.95 -14.49
N ASP A 143 -14.54 5.06 -14.35
CA ASP A 143 -13.10 5.09 -14.09
C ASP A 143 -12.73 5.14 -12.60
N LEU A 144 -13.74 5.01 -11.71
CA LEU A 144 -13.57 5.10 -10.27
C LEU A 144 -13.53 3.73 -9.61
N LEU A 145 -12.57 3.54 -8.72
CA LEU A 145 -12.53 2.39 -7.82
C LEU A 145 -12.90 2.84 -6.41
N THR A 146 -13.84 2.12 -5.79
CA THR A 146 -14.27 2.35 -4.41
C THR A 146 -13.89 1.15 -3.58
N LEU A 147 -13.08 1.37 -2.54
CA LEU A 147 -12.71 0.37 -1.54
C LEU A 147 -13.57 0.58 -0.30
N ASP A 148 -14.21 -0.49 0.17
CA ASP A 148 -14.96 -0.50 1.42
C ASP A 148 -14.06 -1.04 2.54
N PHE A 149 -13.78 -0.18 3.51
CA PHE A 149 -12.94 -0.49 4.66
C PHE A 149 -13.77 -0.61 5.94
N PRO A 150 -13.35 -1.48 6.88
CA PRO A 150 -13.90 -1.43 8.24
C PRO A 150 -13.58 -0.08 8.90
N VAL A 151 -14.57 0.46 9.59
CA VAL A 151 -14.40 1.70 10.37
C VAL A 151 -13.55 1.41 11.60
N ASP A 152 -12.58 2.27 11.87
CA ASP A 152 -11.87 2.27 13.14
C ASP A 152 -12.57 3.18 14.14
N HIS A 153 -12.59 2.78 15.42
CA HIS A 153 -13.22 3.50 16.52
C HIS A 153 -12.17 4.30 17.28
N LEU A 154 -12.13 5.60 17.00
CA LEU A 154 -11.18 6.51 17.61
C LEU A 154 -11.60 6.89 19.03
N LYS A 155 -10.61 6.96 19.94
CA LYS A 155 -10.77 7.48 21.30
C LYS A 155 -9.84 8.66 21.49
N SER A 156 -10.32 9.72 22.16
CA SER A 156 -9.45 10.85 22.52
C SER A 156 -8.24 10.35 23.31
N ALA A 157 -7.08 10.83 22.96
CA ALA A 157 -5.81 10.40 23.51
C ALA A 157 -4.90 11.60 23.85
N VAL A 158 -3.91 11.34 24.69
CA VAL A 158 -2.81 12.28 24.94
C VAL A 158 -1.68 11.99 23.96
N LEU A 159 -1.07 13.03 23.40
CA LEU A 159 0.09 12.87 22.54
C LEU A 159 1.24 12.23 23.34
N PRO A 160 1.77 11.06 22.92
CA PRO A 160 2.87 10.42 23.64
C PRO A 160 4.14 11.29 23.61
N GLU A 161 5.00 11.13 24.64
CA GLU A 161 6.19 11.93 24.80
C GLU A 161 7.15 11.79 23.59
N ALA A 162 7.33 10.57 23.08
CA ALA A 162 8.14 10.31 21.89
C ALA A 162 7.64 11.08 20.66
N ALA A 163 6.31 11.21 20.48
CA ALA A 163 5.74 12.00 19.40
C ALA A 163 5.85 13.51 19.68
N ARG A 164 5.73 13.93 20.93
CA ARG A 164 5.92 15.32 21.34
C ARG A 164 7.34 15.81 21.07
N GLU A 165 8.33 14.96 21.32
CA GLU A 165 9.74 15.26 21.03
C GLU A 165 10.05 15.17 19.51
N GLY A 166 9.39 14.24 18.80
CA GLY A 166 9.68 13.93 17.41
C GLY A 166 8.94 14.80 16.38
N LEU A 167 7.94 15.59 16.78
CA LEU A 167 7.16 16.43 15.87
C LEU A 167 7.56 17.89 15.99
N ASN A 168 7.92 18.51 14.85
CA ASN A 168 8.29 19.95 14.79
C ASN A 168 7.06 20.87 14.91
N ILE A 169 5.85 20.38 14.66
CA ILE A 169 4.56 21.06 14.86
C ILE A 169 3.67 20.11 15.65
N LEU A 170 3.11 20.60 16.75
CA LEU A 170 2.22 19.80 17.59
C LEU A 170 0.78 19.86 17.06
N PRO A 171 0.03 18.72 17.10
CA PRO A 171 -1.36 18.68 16.66
C PRO A 171 -2.30 19.42 17.62
N GLU A 172 -3.45 19.90 17.12
CA GLU A 172 -4.51 20.48 17.93
C GLU A 172 -5.28 19.44 18.77
N ALA A 173 -5.44 18.25 18.18
CA ALA A 173 -6.15 17.15 18.85
C ALA A 173 -5.52 15.81 18.45
N VAL A 174 -5.67 14.84 19.36
CA VAL A 174 -5.08 13.51 19.22
C VAL A 174 -6.13 12.46 19.55
N TRP A 175 -6.21 11.45 18.70
CA TRP A 175 -7.00 10.24 18.95
C TRP A 175 -6.13 9.00 18.75
N MET A 176 -6.52 7.95 19.44
CA MET A 176 -5.96 6.60 19.25
C MET A 176 -7.02 5.71 18.65
N GLY A 177 -6.70 5.11 17.49
CA GLY A 177 -7.45 4.01 16.90
C GLY A 177 -7.00 2.66 17.46
N ARG A 178 -7.20 1.60 16.69
CA ARG A 178 -6.76 0.26 17.09
C ARG A 178 -5.24 0.15 17.14
N GLU A 179 -4.55 0.75 16.18
CA GLU A 179 -3.11 0.59 15.99
C GLU A 179 -2.35 1.90 15.73
N ASP A 180 -3.07 2.99 15.39
CA ASP A 180 -2.48 4.26 14.97
C ASP A 180 -2.99 5.43 15.80
N TYR A 181 -2.13 6.43 15.98
CA TYR A 181 -2.55 7.76 16.42
C TYR A 181 -3.04 8.58 15.23
N LEU A 182 -4.20 9.23 15.36
CA LEU A 182 -4.68 10.27 14.46
C LEU A 182 -4.38 11.64 15.07
N LEU A 183 -3.62 12.45 14.33
CA LEU A 183 -3.14 13.76 14.74
C LEU A 183 -3.82 14.83 13.88
N LEU A 184 -4.69 15.66 14.46
CA LEU A 184 -5.38 16.73 13.75
C LEU A 184 -4.54 18.02 13.78
N TYR A 185 -4.33 18.58 12.61
CA TYR A 185 -3.69 19.86 12.37
C TYR A 185 -4.69 20.88 11.81
N ARG A 186 -4.34 22.17 11.85
CA ARG A 186 -5.24 23.27 11.45
C ARG A 186 -5.40 23.39 9.94
N SER A 187 -4.35 23.06 9.20
CA SER A 187 -4.30 23.31 7.75
C SER A 187 -3.43 22.31 7.02
N GLU A 188 -3.65 22.20 5.73
CA GLU A 188 -2.80 21.48 4.78
C GLU A 188 -1.35 21.97 4.86
N ALA A 189 -1.13 23.28 5.00
CA ALA A 189 0.21 23.86 5.12
C ALA A 189 0.98 23.32 6.34
N GLU A 190 0.32 23.13 7.49
CA GLU A 190 0.95 22.52 8.67
C GLU A 190 1.33 21.06 8.41
N VAL A 191 0.45 20.27 7.77
CA VAL A 191 0.72 18.86 7.42
C VAL A 191 1.90 18.75 6.46
N LEU A 192 1.97 19.64 5.45
CA LEU A 192 3.10 19.69 4.51
C LEU A 192 4.42 20.10 5.17
N ALA A 193 4.36 21.00 6.16
CA ALA A 193 5.55 21.50 6.88
C ALA A 193 6.07 20.54 7.96
N LEU A 194 5.42 19.40 8.18
CA LEU A 194 5.88 18.38 9.13
C LEU A 194 7.22 17.80 8.70
N GLN A 195 8.17 17.78 9.64
CA GLN A 195 9.49 17.17 9.53
C GLN A 195 9.71 16.26 10.74
N PRO A 196 9.10 15.08 10.77
CA PRO A 196 9.18 14.20 11.92
C PRO A 196 10.60 13.64 12.14
N ASP A 197 11.02 13.56 13.39
CA ASP A 197 12.12 12.69 13.78
C ASP A 197 11.62 11.25 13.92
N PHE A 198 11.78 10.46 12.86
CA PHE A 198 11.34 9.06 12.81
C PHE A 198 11.98 8.18 13.88
N ARG A 199 13.20 8.51 14.35
CA ARG A 199 13.85 7.77 15.44
C ARG A 199 13.13 7.99 16.77
N SER A 200 12.63 9.20 17.00
CA SER A 200 11.81 9.49 18.18
C SER A 200 10.44 8.84 18.06
N LEU A 201 9.77 8.96 16.92
CA LEU A 201 8.46 8.32 16.70
C LEU A 201 8.53 6.79 16.84
N ALA A 202 9.61 6.15 16.39
CA ALA A 202 9.80 4.69 16.47
C ALA A 202 9.91 4.15 17.91
N LYS A 203 10.10 5.01 18.92
CA LYS A 203 10.10 4.59 20.33
C LYS A 203 8.70 4.29 20.85
N GLU A 204 7.66 4.80 20.20
CA GLU A 204 6.28 4.56 20.60
C GLU A 204 5.84 3.17 20.10
N PRO A 205 5.28 2.30 20.96
CA PRO A 205 4.87 0.95 20.60
C PRO A 205 3.50 0.92 19.89
N VAL A 206 3.39 1.65 18.76
CA VAL A 206 2.22 1.71 17.89
C VAL A 206 2.63 1.43 16.45
N ARG A 207 1.66 1.11 15.61
CA ARG A 207 1.93 0.93 14.19
C ARG A 207 2.39 2.24 13.54
N GLY A 208 1.72 3.35 13.83
CA GLY A 208 2.11 4.63 13.28
C GLY A 208 1.28 5.84 13.71
N PHE A 209 1.51 6.92 12.96
CA PHE A 209 0.89 8.22 13.16
C PHE A 209 0.30 8.71 11.85
N ILE A 210 -0.95 9.16 11.87
CA ILE A 210 -1.68 9.72 10.74
C ILE A 210 -1.91 11.20 11.03
N ALA A 211 -1.14 12.07 10.38
CA ALA A 211 -1.35 13.51 10.43
C ALA A 211 -2.42 13.89 9.41
N THR A 212 -3.45 14.63 9.81
CA THR A 212 -4.54 15.05 8.94
C THR A 212 -4.97 16.49 9.22
N ALA A 213 -5.49 17.15 8.19
CA ALA A 213 -6.06 18.51 8.28
C ALA A 213 -7.13 18.70 7.21
N PRO A 214 -7.99 19.73 7.30
CA PRO A 214 -8.79 20.19 6.16
C PRO A 214 -7.87 20.50 4.96
N GLY A 215 -8.28 20.09 3.77
CA GLY A 215 -7.54 20.36 2.54
C GLY A 215 -7.95 21.68 1.90
N ASP A 216 -7.04 22.33 1.17
CA ASP A 216 -7.34 23.57 0.44
C ASP A 216 -8.19 23.31 -0.82
N HIS A 217 -8.04 22.13 -1.42
CA HIS A 217 -8.74 21.71 -2.64
C HIS A 217 -9.39 20.32 -2.54
N SER A 218 -9.43 19.74 -1.33
CA SER A 218 -10.04 18.47 -1.01
C SER A 218 -10.72 18.52 0.36
N ASP A 219 -11.56 17.55 0.70
CA ASP A 219 -12.23 17.53 2.01
C ASP A 219 -11.20 17.44 3.15
N PHE A 220 -10.12 16.70 2.95
CA PHE A 220 -9.00 16.60 3.88
C PHE A 220 -7.73 16.16 3.16
N VAL A 221 -6.58 16.37 3.83
CA VAL A 221 -5.27 15.85 3.45
C VAL A 221 -4.70 15.02 4.59
N SER A 222 -3.86 14.05 4.26
CA SER A 222 -3.19 13.22 5.27
C SER A 222 -1.77 12.86 4.87
N ARG A 223 -0.89 12.77 5.86
CA ARG A 223 0.42 12.11 5.78
C ARG A 223 0.50 11.02 6.83
N CYS A 224 1.00 9.86 6.44
CA CYS A 224 1.13 8.70 7.32
C CYS A 224 2.60 8.40 7.57
N PHE A 225 2.94 8.11 8.83
CA PHE A 225 4.29 7.80 9.26
C PHE A 225 4.27 6.45 10.00
N PHE A 226 4.94 5.45 9.45
CA PHE A 226 4.99 4.09 10.01
C PHE A 226 6.45 3.66 10.26
N PRO A 227 7.19 4.34 11.13
CA PRO A 227 8.62 4.12 11.31
C PRO A 227 8.95 2.71 11.79
N ALA A 228 8.06 2.06 12.57
CA ALA A 228 8.23 0.67 12.98
C ALA A 228 8.12 -0.33 11.82
N SER A 229 7.48 0.06 10.71
CA SER A 229 7.33 -0.75 9.49
C SER A 229 8.36 -0.41 8.41
N GLY A 230 9.29 0.53 8.68
CA GLY A 230 10.29 0.99 7.73
C GLY A 230 9.70 1.87 6.61
N ILE A 231 8.59 2.57 6.90
CA ILE A 231 7.92 3.51 6.00
C ILE A 231 7.94 4.89 6.67
N ASP A 232 8.68 5.82 6.09
CA ASP A 232 8.91 7.18 6.58
C ASP A 232 8.15 8.21 5.75
#